data_1197ba1c3d0906c79e01bb62fd78b9b8
#
_entry.id   1197ba1c3d0906c79e01bb62fd78b9b8
#
_cell.length_a   1.000
_cell.length_b   1.000
_cell.length_c   1.000
_cell.angle_alpha   90.00
_cell.angle_beta   90.00
_cell.angle_gamma   90.00
#
_symmetry.space_group_name_H-M   'P 1'
#
loop_
_entity.id
_entity.type
_entity.pdbx_description
1 polymer ?
#
loop_
_entity_poly.entity_id
_entity_poly.type
_entity_poly.pdbx_seq_one_letter_code
_entity_poly.pdbx_strand_id
1 'polypeptide(L)'
;MRVIIIGGGQVGTELADRLSREQDVVVIEKNAAMAQRIEAAMDLMVINGNGASVQVLEKAGIREAKLLIAVTEIDEVNIIACMLAKNYGVETTVARIRNTEYEEGSRVLTNEQLGIDIIINPERVAAQEIAKMIKSPNISEVEHYADGRVLIIGYYIKEDSPSLNKKVSDIRFPEGCIVCAILRESGEIVIPSGEDVIFLNDEIYILGKTEVFSHPWFNHIAPSYPRKVVIAGGGKVGLQLAEMLEAEGNKFMVKLIERDSSRGEEIANLLNKTLVLQGDVTDIHFLKAEEIGKADVLVAVTGDDEINLLSTLLADHLGVKVTISEVIRSDYNIIHNSIGIDRMVSPRLLTAAQIIKLIRKGDVISMTILKEDKAEVMELFVSERALIANKKLMEVNLPRGILVAGLVRDKEIIIPGGEDFIFAGDRVIVFYLTELSPEVDKFFTHTEKGPTENIGQMFRNIIRGK
;
A
#
# COMPACT_ATOMS: atom_id res chain seq x y z
N MET A 1 -13.71 14.48 -12.52
CA MET A 1 -12.44 14.65 -13.31
C MET A 1 -12.36 13.45 -14.24
N ARG A 2 -11.97 13.66 -15.55
CA ARG A 2 -11.76 12.52 -16.45
C ARG A 2 -10.41 11.89 -16.22
N VAL A 3 -10.41 10.55 -16.05
CA VAL A 3 -9.23 9.70 -15.88
C VAL A 3 -9.18 8.68 -17.01
N ILE A 4 -8.06 8.55 -17.68
CA ILE A 4 -7.87 7.51 -18.70
C ILE A 4 -6.90 6.46 -18.16
N ILE A 5 -7.34 5.19 -18.16
CA ILE A 5 -6.54 4.05 -17.78
C ILE A 5 -6.23 3.23 -19.03
N ILE A 6 -4.95 2.99 -19.31
CA ILE A 6 -4.48 2.18 -20.43
C ILE A 6 -3.99 0.83 -19.91
N GLY A 7 -4.65 -0.23 -20.35
CA GLY A 7 -4.46 -1.61 -19.91
C GLY A 7 -5.56 -2.05 -18.96
N GLY A 8 -6.39 -2.98 -19.39
CA GLY A 8 -7.47 -3.61 -18.62
C GLY A 8 -7.03 -4.89 -17.90
N GLY A 9 -5.72 -5.05 -17.65
CA GLY A 9 -5.20 -6.14 -16.84
C GLY A 9 -5.58 -5.98 -15.36
N GLN A 10 -5.00 -6.81 -14.50
CA GLN A 10 -5.36 -6.85 -13.08
C GLN A 10 -5.21 -5.49 -12.35
N VAL A 11 -4.10 -4.77 -12.57
CA VAL A 11 -3.87 -3.44 -11.96
C VAL A 11 -4.85 -2.41 -12.51
N GLY A 12 -5.03 -2.39 -13.84
CA GLY A 12 -5.91 -1.40 -14.48
C GLY A 12 -7.39 -1.61 -14.11
N THR A 13 -7.83 -2.85 -13.99
CA THR A 13 -9.20 -3.20 -13.55
C THR A 13 -9.42 -2.78 -12.09
N GLU A 14 -8.46 -3.03 -11.21
CA GLU A 14 -8.52 -2.61 -9.80
C GLU A 14 -8.58 -1.07 -9.67
N LEU A 15 -7.75 -0.37 -10.44
CA LEU A 15 -7.78 1.10 -10.50
C LEU A 15 -9.11 1.63 -11.04
N ALA A 16 -9.64 0.98 -12.09
CA ALA A 16 -10.92 1.36 -12.68
C ALA A 16 -12.06 1.21 -11.68
N ASP A 17 -12.13 0.08 -10.95
CA ASP A 17 -13.16 -0.15 -9.93
C ASP A 17 -13.11 0.93 -8.83
N ARG A 18 -11.93 1.22 -8.30
CA ARG A 18 -11.78 2.18 -7.21
C ARG A 18 -12.02 3.62 -7.64
N LEU A 19 -11.48 4.02 -8.80
CA LEU A 19 -11.56 5.41 -9.25
C LEU A 19 -12.93 5.75 -9.87
N SER A 20 -13.66 4.78 -10.44
CA SER A 20 -14.98 5.02 -11.05
C SER A 20 -16.05 5.43 -10.04
N ARG A 21 -15.85 5.16 -8.76
CA ARG A 21 -16.77 5.57 -7.68
C ARG A 21 -16.84 7.10 -7.52
N GLU A 22 -15.75 7.81 -7.88
CA GLU A 22 -15.60 9.26 -7.64
C GLU A 22 -15.27 10.05 -8.91
N GLN A 23 -14.79 9.38 -9.97
CA GLN A 23 -14.23 9.98 -11.16
C GLN A 23 -14.89 9.45 -12.44
N ASP A 24 -14.83 10.23 -13.51
CA ASP A 24 -15.22 9.81 -14.87
C ASP A 24 -14.06 8.99 -15.48
N VAL A 25 -14.15 7.67 -15.41
CA VAL A 25 -13.08 6.74 -15.81
C VAL A 25 -13.34 6.19 -17.20
N VAL A 26 -12.32 6.22 -18.05
CA VAL A 26 -12.32 5.56 -19.37
C VAL A 26 -11.17 4.54 -19.39
N VAL A 27 -11.47 3.28 -19.73
CA VAL A 27 -10.46 2.24 -19.88
C VAL A 27 -10.18 1.98 -21.36
N ILE A 28 -8.89 1.94 -21.74
CA ILE A 28 -8.45 1.52 -23.07
C ILE A 28 -7.79 0.14 -22.94
N GLU A 29 -8.36 -0.87 -23.62
CA GLU A 29 -7.86 -2.23 -23.61
C GLU A 29 -7.71 -2.77 -25.03
N LYS A 30 -6.53 -3.34 -25.34
CA LYS A 30 -6.22 -3.87 -26.69
C LYS A 30 -6.91 -5.21 -26.94
N ASN A 31 -7.05 -6.05 -25.92
CA ASN A 31 -7.70 -7.36 -26.04
C ASN A 31 -9.22 -7.18 -26.00
N ALA A 32 -9.89 -7.51 -27.12
CA ALA A 32 -11.33 -7.33 -27.25
C ALA A 32 -12.15 -8.14 -26.23
N ALA A 33 -11.73 -9.37 -25.91
CA ALA A 33 -12.43 -10.21 -24.93
C ALA A 33 -12.31 -9.65 -23.52
N MET A 34 -11.15 -9.07 -23.15
CA MET A 34 -10.94 -8.42 -21.86
C MET A 34 -11.74 -7.10 -21.79
N ALA A 35 -11.73 -6.30 -22.85
CA ALA A 35 -12.53 -5.07 -22.93
C ALA A 35 -14.02 -5.36 -22.69
N GLN A 36 -14.58 -6.37 -23.33
CA GLN A 36 -15.97 -6.79 -23.12
C GLN A 36 -16.26 -7.27 -21.69
N ARG A 37 -15.31 -7.97 -21.06
CA ARG A 37 -15.46 -8.40 -19.66
C ARG A 37 -15.51 -7.21 -18.70
N ILE A 38 -14.66 -6.21 -18.90
CA ILE A 38 -14.65 -5.00 -18.07
C ILE A 38 -15.94 -4.22 -18.25
N GLU A 39 -16.38 -4.02 -19.49
CA GLU A 39 -17.65 -3.34 -19.82
C GLU A 39 -18.87 -4.04 -19.21
N ALA A 40 -18.86 -5.38 -19.17
CA ALA A 40 -19.93 -6.16 -18.56
C ALA A 40 -19.91 -6.14 -17.02
N ALA A 41 -18.74 -5.94 -16.41
CA ALA A 41 -18.57 -5.99 -14.95
C ALA A 41 -18.67 -4.62 -14.27
N MET A 42 -18.42 -3.55 -15.01
CA MET A 42 -18.32 -2.18 -14.47
C MET A 42 -19.12 -1.20 -15.33
N ASP A 43 -19.78 -0.25 -14.67
CA ASP A 43 -20.50 0.85 -15.35
C ASP A 43 -19.52 1.97 -15.70
N LEU A 44 -18.68 1.72 -16.73
CA LEU A 44 -17.69 2.68 -17.22
C LEU A 44 -17.47 2.53 -18.73
N MET A 45 -16.92 3.57 -19.33
CA MET A 45 -16.60 3.57 -20.77
C MET A 45 -15.35 2.73 -21.04
N VAL A 46 -15.47 1.72 -21.90
CA VAL A 46 -14.34 0.90 -22.36
C VAL A 46 -14.10 1.10 -23.85
N ILE A 47 -12.86 1.36 -24.24
CA ILE A 47 -12.47 1.49 -25.65
C ILE A 47 -11.52 0.36 -26.01
N ASN A 48 -11.93 -0.46 -26.97
CA ASN A 48 -11.04 -1.48 -27.50
C ASN A 48 -10.05 -0.85 -28.48
N GLY A 49 -8.76 -0.91 -28.15
CA GLY A 49 -7.70 -0.32 -28.98
C GLY A 49 -6.34 -0.27 -28.32
N ASN A 50 -5.36 0.19 -29.09
CA ASN A 50 -3.99 0.39 -28.60
C ASN A 50 -3.89 1.75 -27.90
N GLY A 51 -3.47 1.77 -26.63
CA GLY A 51 -3.29 2.98 -25.83
C GLY A 51 -2.20 3.94 -26.32
N ALA A 52 -1.29 3.48 -27.17
CA ALA A 52 -0.30 4.32 -27.85
C ALA A 52 -0.81 4.91 -29.19
N SER A 53 -2.11 4.76 -29.50
CA SER A 53 -2.70 5.31 -30.72
C SER A 53 -3.38 6.66 -30.46
N VAL A 54 -2.99 7.67 -31.21
CA VAL A 54 -3.58 9.02 -31.16
C VAL A 54 -5.11 8.97 -31.36
N GLN A 55 -5.58 8.21 -32.35
CA GLN A 55 -7.02 8.09 -32.62
C GLN A 55 -7.80 7.44 -31.47
N VAL A 56 -7.21 6.46 -30.80
CA VAL A 56 -7.81 5.79 -29.66
C VAL A 56 -7.86 6.72 -28.45
N LEU A 57 -6.79 7.45 -28.19
CA LEU A 57 -6.73 8.47 -27.13
C LEU A 57 -7.73 9.60 -27.36
N GLU A 58 -7.90 10.06 -28.60
CA GLU A 58 -8.92 11.06 -28.93
C GLU A 58 -10.35 10.56 -28.71
N LYS A 59 -10.65 9.29 -29.06
CA LYS A 59 -11.93 8.65 -28.73
C LYS A 59 -12.17 8.55 -27.24
N ALA A 60 -11.11 8.37 -26.45
CA ALA A 60 -11.17 8.33 -24.99
C ALA A 60 -11.35 9.73 -24.35
N GLY A 61 -11.32 10.80 -25.15
CA GLY A 61 -11.45 12.17 -24.66
C GLY A 61 -10.19 12.69 -23.96
N ILE A 62 -9.01 12.38 -24.50
CA ILE A 62 -7.72 12.76 -23.92
C ILE A 62 -7.60 14.27 -23.66
N ARG A 63 -8.24 15.13 -24.47
CA ARG A 63 -8.23 16.59 -24.33
C ARG A 63 -8.92 17.08 -23.05
N GLU A 64 -9.82 16.27 -22.49
CA GLU A 64 -10.56 16.56 -21.26
C GLU A 64 -9.97 15.85 -20.05
N ALA A 65 -9.02 14.93 -20.29
CA ALA A 65 -8.40 14.14 -19.22
C ALA A 65 -7.39 15.00 -18.45
N LYS A 66 -7.42 14.84 -17.12
CA LYS A 66 -6.43 15.45 -16.24
C LYS A 66 -5.40 14.44 -15.75
N LEU A 67 -5.73 13.16 -15.83
CA LEU A 67 -4.90 12.05 -15.39
C LEU A 67 -4.92 10.95 -16.45
N LEU A 68 -3.72 10.44 -16.78
CA LEU A 68 -3.56 9.24 -17.57
C LEU A 68 -2.69 8.25 -16.82
N ILE A 69 -3.17 6.99 -16.72
CA ILE A 69 -2.49 5.90 -16.04
C ILE A 69 -2.24 4.78 -17.06
N ALA A 70 -0.99 4.55 -17.42
CA ALA A 70 -0.59 3.52 -18.37
C ALA A 70 0.01 2.32 -17.63
N VAL A 71 -0.73 1.21 -17.56
CA VAL A 71 -0.38 0.01 -16.78
C VAL A 71 -0.45 -1.28 -17.62
N THR A 72 -0.13 -1.18 -18.89
CA THR A 72 -0.02 -2.36 -19.76
C THR A 72 1.24 -3.19 -19.40
N GLU A 73 1.38 -4.37 -20.00
CA GLU A 73 2.57 -5.20 -19.81
C GLU A 73 3.78 -4.75 -20.64
N ILE A 74 3.61 -3.77 -21.53
CA ILE A 74 4.63 -3.31 -22.46
C ILE A 74 5.06 -1.90 -22.06
N ASP A 75 6.27 -1.76 -21.57
CA ASP A 75 6.82 -0.49 -21.07
C ASP A 75 6.81 0.60 -22.14
N GLU A 76 7.17 0.26 -23.39
CA GLU A 76 7.21 1.21 -24.52
C GLU A 76 5.80 1.77 -24.84
N VAL A 77 4.75 0.94 -24.71
CA VAL A 77 3.36 1.40 -24.88
C VAL A 77 2.99 2.39 -23.79
N ASN A 78 3.39 2.10 -22.53
CA ASN A 78 3.12 2.96 -21.39
C ASN A 78 3.84 4.31 -21.55
N ILE A 79 5.11 4.29 -21.99
CA ILE A 79 5.91 5.48 -22.24
C ILE A 79 5.29 6.34 -23.35
N ILE A 80 5.01 5.73 -24.51
CA ILE A 80 4.43 6.48 -25.66
C ILE A 80 3.07 7.07 -25.28
N ALA A 81 2.25 6.35 -24.56
CA ALA A 81 0.95 6.83 -24.11
C ALA A 81 1.09 8.06 -23.20
N CYS A 82 2.03 8.06 -22.25
CA CYS A 82 2.31 9.20 -21.38
C CYS A 82 2.87 10.39 -22.17
N MET A 83 3.80 10.17 -23.10
CA MET A 83 4.33 11.21 -23.98
C MET A 83 3.20 11.88 -24.80
N LEU A 84 2.32 11.10 -25.38
CA LEU A 84 1.16 11.63 -26.12
C LEU A 84 0.23 12.42 -25.20
N ALA A 85 -0.07 11.89 -24.01
CA ALA A 85 -0.92 12.55 -23.04
C ALA A 85 -0.38 13.92 -22.61
N LYS A 86 0.91 14.03 -22.33
CA LYS A 86 1.55 15.33 -22.03
C LYS A 86 1.44 16.30 -23.18
N ASN A 87 1.61 15.86 -24.43
CA ASN A 87 1.43 16.72 -25.60
C ASN A 87 -0.03 17.18 -25.78
N TYR A 88 -1.01 16.43 -25.28
CA TYR A 88 -2.42 16.86 -25.22
C TYR A 88 -2.74 17.76 -24.02
N GLY A 89 -1.79 17.98 -23.12
CA GLY A 89 -1.95 18.83 -21.95
C GLY A 89 -2.50 18.13 -20.71
N VAL A 90 -2.40 16.80 -20.63
CA VAL A 90 -2.77 16.04 -19.42
C VAL A 90 -1.85 16.45 -18.26
N GLU A 91 -2.46 16.83 -17.13
CA GLU A 91 -1.74 17.39 -15.99
C GLU A 91 -0.81 16.35 -15.34
N THR A 92 -1.30 15.11 -15.15
CA THR A 92 -0.56 14.05 -14.47
C THR A 92 -0.56 12.78 -15.31
N THR A 93 0.62 12.16 -15.44
CA THR A 93 0.82 10.89 -16.14
C THR A 93 1.51 9.91 -15.23
N VAL A 94 1.01 8.67 -15.20
CA VAL A 94 1.54 7.56 -14.42
C VAL A 94 1.88 6.42 -15.38
N ALA A 95 3.09 5.90 -15.31
CA ALA A 95 3.51 4.77 -16.12
C ALA A 95 4.00 3.59 -15.27
N ARG A 96 3.51 2.40 -15.57
CA ARG A 96 4.12 1.15 -15.11
C ARG A 96 5.36 0.88 -15.96
N ILE A 97 6.52 0.80 -15.35
CA ILE A 97 7.80 0.51 -15.99
C ILE A 97 8.49 -0.61 -15.22
N ARG A 98 8.87 -1.66 -15.93
CA ARG A 98 9.53 -2.84 -15.36
C ARG A 98 11.01 -2.90 -15.67
N ASN A 99 11.42 -2.23 -16.76
CA ASN A 99 12.79 -2.21 -17.20
C ASN A 99 13.54 -1.08 -16.49
N THR A 100 14.55 -1.46 -15.72
CA THR A 100 15.39 -0.53 -14.96
C THR A 100 16.17 0.45 -15.84
N GLU A 101 16.33 0.16 -17.12
CA GLU A 101 16.94 1.08 -18.09
C GLU A 101 16.15 2.39 -18.27
N TYR A 102 14.84 2.37 -17.97
CA TYR A 102 13.96 3.55 -17.99
C TYR A 102 13.76 4.20 -16.62
N GLU A 103 14.34 3.65 -15.54
CA GLU A 103 14.25 4.24 -14.20
C GLU A 103 15.14 5.49 -14.06
N GLU A 104 14.86 6.31 -13.03
CA GLU A 104 15.65 7.52 -12.73
C GLU A 104 17.15 7.21 -12.63
N GLY A 105 17.93 7.84 -13.50
CA GLY A 105 19.37 7.65 -13.58
C GLY A 105 19.87 7.07 -14.91
N SER A 106 18.97 6.71 -15.82
CA SER A 106 19.35 6.46 -17.21
C SER A 106 19.97 7.75 -17.76
N ARG A 107 21.23 7.67 -18.20
CA ARG A 107 22.01 8.83 -18.66
C ARG A 107 21.46 9.46 -19.97
N VAL A 108 20.45 8.85 -20.58
CA VAL A 108 20.01 9.17 -21.92
C VAL A 108 18.67 9.91 -21.94
N LEU A 109 17.70 9.50 -21.10
CA LEU A 109 16.36 10.08 -21.07
C LEU A 109 15.91 10.37 -19.63
N THR A 110 15.35 11.55 -19.40
CA THR A 110 14.74 11.90 -18.12
C THR A 110 13.24 11.57 -18.14
N ASN A 111 12.63 11.38 -16.96
CA ASN A 111 11.19 11.18 -16.85
C ASN A 111 10.39 12.32 -17.50
N GLU A 112 10.86 13.55 -17.39
CA GLU A 112 10.25 14.72 -18.02
C GLU A 112 10.28 14.63 -19.55
N GLN A 113 11.39 14.15 -20.14
CA GLN A 113 11.50 13.92 -21.60
C GLN A 113 10.58 12.78 -22.06
N LEU A 114 10.36 11.77 -21.21
CA LEU A 114 9.42 10.68 -21.46
C LEU A 114 7.95 11.08 -21.19
N GLY A 115 7.71 12.29 -20.66
CA GLY A 115 6.37 12.76 -20.34
C GLY A 115 5.72 11.97 -19.19
N ILE A 116 6.52 11.47 -18.24
CA ILE A 116 6.05 10.64 -17.13
C ILE A 116 6.31 11.40 -15.84
N ASP A 117 5.25 11.69 -15.08
CA ASP A 117 5.38 12.30 -13.75
C ASP A 117 5.66 11.26 -12.67
N ILE A 118 5.08 10.07 -12.80
CA ILE A 118 5.18 9.01 -11.80
C ILE A 118 5.50 7.69 -12.49
N ILE A 119 6.63 7.08 -12.13
CA ILE A 119 6.99 5.71 -12.52
C ILE A 119 6.65 4.75 -11.39
N ILE A 120 6.02 3.63 -11.73
CA ILE A 120 5.73 2.54 -10.79
C ILE A 120 6.23 1.22 -11.35
N ASN A 121 7.03 0.55 -10.53
CA ASN A 121 7.53 -0.80 -10.79
C ASN A 121 6.86 -1.76 -9.80
N PRO A 122 5.88 -2.60 -10.24
CA PRO A 122 5.13 -3.49 -9.34
C PRO A 122 6.01 -4.49 -8.61
N GLU A 123 7.03 -5.01 -9.28
CA GLU A 123 7.95 -5.98 -8.71
C GLU A 123 8.77 -5.35 -7.58
N ARG A 124 9.20 -4.11 -7.76
CA ARG A 124 9.91 -3.34 -6.73
C ARG A 124 9.01 -2.99 -5.56
N VAL A 125 7.77 -2.60 -5.83
CA VAL A 125 6.77 -2.33 -4.78
C VAL A 125 6.53 -3.57 -3.94
N ALA A 126 6.34 -4.73 -4.57
CA ALA A 126 6.18 -6.00 -3.86
C ALA A 126 7.42 -6.37 -3.05
N ALA A 127 8.62 -6.29 -3.63
CA ALA A 127 9.87 -6.59 -2.93
C ALA A 127 10.09 -5.66 -1.73
N GLN A 128 9.78 -4.36 -1.86
CA GLN A 128 9.85 -3.40 -0.76
C GLN A 128 8.89 -3.75 0.38
N GLU A 129 7.65 -4.12 0.05
CA GLU A 129 6.67 -4.48 1.05
C GLU A 129 7.04 -5.78 1.77
N ILE A 130 7.49 -6.80 1.03
CA ILE A 130 8.00 -8.05 1.62
C ILE A 130 9.23 -7.77 2.50
N ALA A 131 10.14 -6.90 2.08
CA ALA A 131 11.31 -6.53 2.89
C ALA A 131 10.91 -5.85 4.21
N LYS A 132 9.86 -4.99 4.19
CA LYS A 132 9.29 -4.42 5.43
C LYS A 132 8.71 -5.50 6.33
N MET A 133 7.93 -6.43 5.78
CA MET A 133 7.36 -7.55 6.54
C MET A 133 8.43 -8.42 7.19
N ILE A 134 9.54 -8.69 6.50
CA ILE A 134 10.69 -9.44 7.02
C ILE A 134 11.37 -8.67 8.15
N LYS A 135 11.60 -7.38 7.97
CA LYS A 135 12.26 -6.52 8.97
C LYS A 135 11.43 -6.36 10.24
N SER A 136 10.11 -6.50 10.13
CA SER A 136 9.19 -6.25 11.24
C SER A 136 8.07 -7.29 11.27
N PRO A 137 8.37 -8.55 11.66
CA PRO A 137 7.42 -9.66 11.54
C PRO A 137 6.17 -9.51 12.43
N ASN A 138 6.25 -8.77 13.53
CA ASN A 138 5.10 -8.50 14.40
C ASN A 138 4.34 -7.23 14.01
N ILE A 139 4.90 -6.43 13.09
CA ILE A 139 4.31 -5.19 12.61
C ILE A 139 3.64 -5.49 11.27
N SER A 140 2.35 -5.19 11.17
CA SER A 140 1.58 -5.35 9.95
C SER A 140 1.69 -4.14 9.05
N GLU A 141 1.81 -2.95 9.66
CA GLU A 141 1.83 -1.68 8.93
C GLU A 141 2.62 -0.62 9.66
N VAL A 142 3.32 0.25 8.92
CA VAL A 142 3.97 1.45 9.41
C VAL A 142 3.72 2.56 8.40
N GLU A 143 2.97 3.58 8.81
CA GLU A 143 2.72 4.74 7.97
C GLU A 143 3.14 6.03 8.68
N HIS A 144 3.67 6.96 7.88
CA HIS A 144 4.21 8.23 8.36
C HIS A 144 3.25 9.39 8.03
N TYR A 145 2.96 10.20 9.04
CA TYR A 145 2.13 11.41 8.96
C TYR A 145 2.89 12.60 9.53
N ALA A 146 2.38 13.79 9.31
CA ALA A 146 2.95 15.04 9.84
C ALA A 146 4.45 15.18 9.52
N ASP A 147 4.84 14.94 8.26
CA ASP A 147 6.23 15.01 7.79
C ASP A 147 7.16 14.03 8.53
N GLY A 148 6.65 12.83 8.86
CA GLY A 148 7.38 11.78 9.56
C GLY A 148 7.43 11.90 11.09
N ARG A 149 6.76 12.90 11.65
CA ARG A 149 6.73 13.16 13.11
C ARG A 149 5.65 12.35 13.85
N VAL A 150 4.69 11.80 13.13
CA VAL A 150 3.65 10.91 13.63
C VAL A 150 3.73 9.60 12.87
N LEU A 151 3.62 8.49 13.59
CA LEU A 151 3.54 7.16 13.04
C LEU A 151 2.20 6.52 13.39
N ILE A 152 1.69 5.71 12.47
CA ILE A 152 0.73 4.65 12.78
C ILE A 152 1.47 3.34 12.63
N ILE A 153 1.35 2.48 13.65
CA ILE A 153 1.88 1.13 13.64
C ILE A 153 0.73 0.16 13.91
N GLY A 154 0.52 -0.76 12.95
CA GLY A 154 -0.30 -1.94 13.15
C GLY A 154 0.55 -3.09 13.66
N TYR A 155 0.14 -3.82 14.70
CA TYR A 155 0.85 -4.99 15.15
C TYR A 155 -0.09 -6.10 15.64
N TYR A 156 0.37 -7.35 15.47
CA TYR A 156 -0.38 -8.54 15.87
C TYR A 156 -0.17 -8.86 17.36
N ILE A 157 -1.26 -9.15 18.03
CA ILE A 157 -1.25 -9.61 19.43
C ILE A 157 -0.86 -11.09 19.47
N LYS A 158 0.25 -11.37 20.12
CA LYS A 158 0.76 -12.72 20.35
C LYS A 158 0.57 -13.12 21.83
N GLU A 159 0.88 -14.38 22.14
CA GLU A 159 0.73 -14.94 23.51
C GLU A 159 1.54 -14.19 24.59
N ASP A 160 2.69 -13.61 24.19
CA ASP A 160 3.58 -12.84 25.06
C ASP A 160 3.26 -11.34 25.11
N SER A 161 2.20 -10.90 24.41
CA SER A 161 1.83 -9.49 24.35
C SER A 161 1.34 -8.99 25.72
N PRO A 162 1.87 -7.86 26.23
CA PRO A 162 1.43 -7.28 27.49
C PRO A 162 -0.01 -6.74 27.45
N SER A 163 -0.59 -6.61 26.25
CA SER A 163 -1.96 -6.15 26.03
C SER A 163 -2.98 -7.30 25.96
N LEU A 164 -2.54 -8.55 25.88
CA LEU A 164 -3.41 -9.70 25.73
C LEU A 164 -4.42 -9.82 26.88
N ASN A 165 -5.69 -10.03 26.56
CA ASN A 165 -6.82 -10.17 27.48
C ASN A 165 -7.04 -8.98 28.44
N LYS A 166 -6.60 -7.78 28.04
CA LYS A 166 -6.82 -6.53 28.81
C LYS A 166 -7.77 -5.61 28.10
N LYS A 167 -8.52 -4.84 28.88
CA LYS A 167 -9.27 -3.67 28.35
C LYS A 167 -8.29 -2.61 27.88
N VAL A 168 -8.66 -1.86 26.86
CA VAL A 168 -7.83 -0.74 26.33
C VAL A 168 -7.52 0.28 27.45
N SER A 169 -8.50 0.57 28.33
CA SER A 169 -8.33 1.44 29.51
C SER A 169 -7.32 0.94 30.53
N ASP A 170 -7.11 -0.36 30.63
CA ASP A 170 -6.20 -0.97 31.61
C ASP A 170 -4.76 -1.06 31.11
N ILE A 171 -4.54 -0.80 29.82
CA ILE A 171 -3.22 -0.82 29.21
C ILE A 171 -2.58 0.56 29.40
N ARG A 172 -1.46 0.57 30.13
CA ARG A 172 -0.68 1.80 30.30
C ARG A 172 0.22 2.04 29.09
N PHE A 173 -0.37 2.60 28.05
CA PHE A 173 0.42 3.06 26.92
C PHE A 173 1.29 4.25 27.31
N PRO A 174 2.47 4.44 26.67
CA PRO A 174 3.25 5.66 26.82
C PRO A 174 2.45 6.90 26.44
N GLU A 175 2.70 8.03 27.11
CA GLU A 175 2.06 9.30 26.73
C GLU A 175 2.39 9.68 25.29
N GLY A 176 1.42 10.24 24.58
CA GLY A 176 1.57 10.69 23.20
C GLY A 176 1.30 9.62 22.16
N CYS A 177 0.57 8.55 22.52
CA CYS A 177 -0.01 7.59 21.57
C CYS A 177 -1.43 7.20 21.95
N ILE A 178 -2.19 6.69 20.97
CA ILE A 178 -3.57 6.24 21.11
C ILE A 178 -3.81 4.99 20.25
N VAL A 179 -4.64 4.06 20.73
CA VAL A 179 -5.14 2.95 19.92
C VAL A 179 -6.27 3.45 19.02
N CYS A 180 -6.05 3.42 17.71
CA CYS A 180 -7.00 3.91 16.72
C CYS A 180 -8.01 2.86 16.30
N ALA A 181 -7.57 1.59 16.20
CA ALA A 181 -8.41 0.50 15.78
C ALA A 181 -7.93 -0.83 16.31
N ILE A 182 -8.86 -1.78 16.39
CA ILE A 182 -8.62 -3.20 16.61
C ILE A 182 -9.26 -3.95 15.45
N LEU A 183 -8.44 -4.64 14.67
CA LEU A 183 -8.91 -5.60 13.67
C LEU A 183 -8.96 -6.96 14.32
N ARG A 184 -10.15 -7.53 14.40
CA ARG A 184 -10.42 -8.85 14.95
C ARG A 184 -10.00 -9.96 13.97
N GLU A 185 -9.72 -11.13 14.45
CA GLU A 185 -9.49 -12.32 13.62
C GLU A 185 -10.66 -12.60 12.66
N SER A 186 -11.89 -12.24 13.04
CA SER A 186 -13.09 -12.30 12.19
C SER A 186 -13.05 -11.37 10.97
N GLY A 187 -12.09 -10.44 10.91
CA GLY A 187 -12.00 -9.40 9.90
C GLY A 187 -12.87 -8.17 10.19
N GLU A 188 -13.48 -8.06 11.37
CA GLU A 188 -14.18 -6.88 11.84
C GLU A 188 -13.19 -5.82 12.32
N ILE A 189 -13.40 -4.55 11.93
CA ILE A 189 -12.61 -3.42 12.44
C ILE A 189 -13.44 -2.66 13.47
N VAL A 190 -12.88 -2.50 14.66
CA VAL A 190 -13.48 -1.77 15.77
C VAL A 190 -12.64 -0.54 16.08
N ILE A 191 -13.26 0.65 16.11
CA ILE A 191 -12.64 1.83 16.74
C ILE A 191 -12.90 1.71 18.24
N PRO A 192 -11.85 1.44 19.04
CA PRO A 192 -12.07 0.98 20.41
C PRO A 192 -12.49 2.10 21.36
N SER A 193 -13.29 1.75 22.32
CA SER A 193 -13.48 2.46 23.58
C SER A 193 -12.54 1.89 24.66
N GLY A 194 -12.47 2.54 25.80
CA GLY A 194 -11.71 2.01 26.95
C GLY A 194 -12.16 0.64 27.44
N GLU A 195 -13.42 0.25 27.19
CA GLU A 195 -14.03 -1.01 27.64
C GLU A 195 -13.74 -2.22 26.72
N ASP A 196 -13.25 -1.95 25.51
CA ASP A 196 -12.94 -3.01 24.57
C ASP A 196 -11.71 -3.83 25.00
N VAL A 197 -11.82 -5.16 24.89
CA VAL A 197 -10.78 -6.11 25.29
C VAL A 197 -9.98 -6.52 24.05
N ILE A 198 -8.66 -6.60 24.19
CA ILE A 198 -7.73 -7.07 23.17
C ILE A 198 -7.55 -8.57 23.31
N PHE A 199 -7.73 -9.32 22.22
CA PHE A 199 -7.62 -10.78 22.19
C PHE A 199 -6.39 -11.26 21.42
N LEU A 200 -6.08 -12.53 21.55
CA LEU A 200 -5.06 -13.21 20.75
C LEU A 200 -5.42 -13.11 19.26
N ASN A 201 -4.43 -12.93 18.41
CA ASN A 201 -4.55 -12.73 16.96
C ASN A 201 -5.28 -11.44 16.54
N ASP A 202 -5.70 -10.59 17.47
CA ASP A 202 -6.11 -9.25 17.10
C ASP A 202 -4.93 -8.50 16.51
N GLU A 203 -5.21 -7.61 15.59
CA GLU A 203 -4.25 -6.62 15.09
C GLU A 203 -4.66 -5.25 15.59
N ILE A 204 -3.79 -4.57 16.34
CA ILE A 204 -4.08 -3.25 16.86
C ILE A 204 -3.28 -2.16 16.15
N TYR A 205 -3.94 -1.05 15.88
CA TYR A 205 -3.35 0.11 15.25
C TYR A 205 -3.13 1.20 16.29
N ILE A 206 -1.88 1.59 16.48
CA ILE A 206 -1.48 2.65 17.42
C ILE A 206 -0.94 3.82 16.62
N LEU A 207 -1.53 5.01 16.83
CA LEU A 207 -0.98 6.28 16.36
C LEU A 207 -0.23 6.97 17.50
N GLY A 208 0.92 7.56 17.19
CA GLY A 208 1.68 8.32 18.18
C GLY A 208 2.78 9.16 17.57
N LYS A 209 3.39 9.99 18.42
CA LYS A 209 4.61 10.73 18.06
C LYS A 209 5.72 9.73 17.75
N THR A 210 6.53 9.98 16.72
CA THR A 210 7.59 9.06 16.26
C THR A 210 8.55 8.66 17.38
N GLU A 211 8.92 9.60 18.25
CA GLU A 211 9.80 9.34 19.38
C GLU A 211 9.22 8.39 20.43
N VAL A 212 7.88 8.33 20.57
CA VAL A 212 7.22 7.47 21.57
C VAL A 212 7.46 5.99 21.27
N PHE A 213 7.60 5.63 20.00
CA PHE A 213 7.85 4.24 19.60
C PHE A 213 9.24 3.72 19.96
N SER A 214 10.14 4.59 20.43
CA SER A 214 11.42 4.20 21.04
C SER A 214 11.29 3.84 22.53
N HIS A 215 10.11 4.01 23.12
CA HIS A 215 9.87 3.69 24.53
C HIS A 215 9.95 2.16 24.76
N PRO A 216 10.56 1.71 25.89
CA PRO A 216 10.70 0.28 26.21
C PRO A 216 9.42 -0.55 26.17
N TRP A 217 8.26 0.08 26.34
CA TRP A 217 6.96 -0.57 26.18
C TRP A 217 6.78 -1.23 24.80
N PHE A 218 7.37 -0.64 23.74
CA PHE A 218 7.30 -1.17 22.39
C PHE A 218 8.37 -2.24 22.09
N ASN A 219 9.27 -2.57 23.01
CA ASN A 219 10.33 -3.57 22.76
C ASN A 219 9.78 -4.97 22.50
N HIS A 220 8.59 -5.30 23.00
CA HIS A 220 7.93 -6.59 22.70
C HIS A 220 7.33 -6.64 21.29
N ILE A 221 7.12 -5.46 20.68
CA ILE A 221 6.70 -5.31 19.27
C ILE A 221 7.92 -5.32 18.37
N ALA A 222 9.06 -4.80 18.86
CA ALA A 222 10.31 -4.79 18.13
C ALA A 222 10.77 -6.24 17.94
N PRO A 223 10.95 -6.69 16.71
CA PRO A 223 11.28 -8.06 16.44
C PRO A 223 12.68 -8.39 16.95
N SER A 224 12.86 -9.61 17.42
CA SER A 224 14.12 -10.27 17.20
C SER A 224 14.23 -10.39 15.67
N TYR A 225 15.07 -9.58 15.03
CA TYR A 225 15.24 -9.58 13.57
C TYR A 225 15.43 -11.02 13.09
N PRO A 226 14.60 -11.51 12.14
CA PRO A 226 14.82 -12.80 11.54
C PRO A 226 16.21 -12.78 10.90
N ARG A 227 17.07 -13.72 11.26
CA ARG A 227 18.41 -13.80 10.68
C ARG A 227 18.45 -14.63 9.42
N LYS A 228 17.63 -15.69 9.36
CA LYS A 228 17.63 -16.67 8.26
C LYS A 228 16.39 -16.47 7.40
N VAL A 229 16.61 -15.99 6.18
CA VAL A 229 15.56 -15.75 5.20
C VAL A 229 15.76 -16.68 4.02
N VAL A 230 14.70 -17.37 3.62
CA VAL A 230 14.66 -18.18 2.40
C VAL A 230 13.73 -17.51 1.39
N ILE A 231 14.21 -17.28 0.18
CA ILE A 231 13.45 -16.76 -0.95
C ILE A 231 13.26 -17.90 -1.95
N ALA A 232 12.01 -18.29 -2.17
CA ALA A 232 11.64 -19.30 -3.15
C ALA A 232 11.21 -18.61 -4.45
N GLY A 233 12.08 -18.67 -5.46
CA GLY A 233 11.92 -18.04 -6.77
C GLY A 233 12.94 -16.92 -7.03
N GLY A 234 13.71 -17.07 -8.11
CA GLY A 234 14.72 -16.11 -8.59
C GLY A 234 14.20 -15.15 -9.68
N GLY A 235 12.86 -14.91 -9.70
CA GLY A 235 12.25 -13.93 -10.57
C GLY A 235 12.63 -12.49 -10.21
N LYS A 236 11.98 -11.51 -10.85
CA LYS A 236 12.25 -10.08 -10.62
C LYS A 236 12.03 -9.68 -9.15
N VAL A 237 10.95 -10.15 -8.52
CA VAL A 237 10.65 -9.85 -7.10
C VAL A 237 11.70 -10.48 -6.20
N GLY A 238 12.02 -11.77 -6.40
CA GLY A 238 12.98 -12.50 -5.56
C GLY A 238 14.39 -11.92 -5.62
N LEU A 239 14.85 -11.56 -6.82
CA LEU A 239 16.17 -10.93 -7.00
C LEU A 239 16.23 -9.56 -6.30
N GLN A 240 15.24 -8.68 -6.54
CA GLN A 240 15.20 -7.36 -5.90
C GLN A 240 15.08 -7.45 -4.38
N LEU A 241 14.31 -8.42 -3.86
CA LEU A 241 14.24 -8.68 -2.43
C LEU A 241 15.60 -9.12 -1.87
N ALA A 242 16.30 -10.02 -2.55
CA ALA A 242 17.63 -10.46 -2.13
C ALA A 242 18.62 -9.29 -2.09
N GLU A 243 18.64 -8.43 -3.12
CA GLU A 243 19.46 -7.22 -3.18
C GLU A 243 19.17 -6.26 -2.01
N MET A 244 17.88 -6.03 -1.71
CA MET A 244 17.47 -5.17 -0.59
C MET A 244 17.90 -5.72 0.76
N LEU A 245 17.85 -7.04 0.95
CA LEU A 245 18.30 -7.68 2.19
C LEU A 245 19.83 -7.68 2.30
N GLU A 246 20.55 -7.87 1.21
CA GLU A 246 22.03 -7.75 1.19
C GLU A 246 22.51 -6.33 1.55
N ALA A 247 21.79 -5.31 1.10
CA ALA A 247 22.10 -3.90 1.39
C ALA A 247 22.05 -3.59 2.90
N GLU A 248 21.32 -4.38 3.70
CA GLU A 248 21.27 -4.27 5.17
C GLU A 248 22.55 -4.83 5.86
N GLY A 249 23.54 -5.21 5.09
CA GLY A 249 24.80 -5.70 5.62
C GLY A 249 24.75 -7.17 6.04
N ASN A 250 25.13 -7.46 7.29
CA ASN A 250 25.18 -8.83 7.82
C ASN A 250 23.98 -9.15 8.74
N LYS A 251 22.91 -8.37 8.66
CA LYS A 251 21.71 -8.58 9.47
C LYS A 251 20.97 -9.86 9.07
N PHE A 252 20.98 -10.19 7.77
CA PHE A 252 20.28 -11.34 7.20
C PHE A 252 21.24 -12.36 6.61
N MET A 253 20.93 -13.63 6.79
CA MET A 253 21.49 -14.76 6.04
C MET A 253 20.43 -15.20 5.05
N VAL A 254 20.65 -14.90 3.77
CA VAL A 254 19.68 -15.14 2.71
C VAL A 254 20.05 -16.37 1.91
N LYS A 255 19.10 -17.30 1.74
CA LYS A 255 19.13 -18.38 0.76
C LYS A 255 18.09 -18.06 -0.33
N LEU A 256 18.45 -18.16 -1.59
CA LEU A 256 17.51 -18.03 -2.70
C LEU A 256 17.48 -19.36 -3.46
N ILE A 257 16.28 -19.90 -3.66
CA ILE A 257 16.08 -21.17 -4.37
C ILE A 257 15.51 -20.86 -5.74
N GLU A 258 16.20 -21.33 -6.78
CA GLU A 258 15.78 -21.20 -8.17
C GLU A 258 15.83 -22.58 -8.85
N ARG A 259 14.77 -22.90 -9.61
CA ARG A 259 14.65 -24.19 -10.28
C ARG A 259 15.48 -24.24 -11.56
N ASP A 260 15.49 -23.15 -12.31
CA ASP A 260 16.25 -23.04 -13.57
C ASP A 260 17.73 -22.80 -13.27
N SER A 261 18.59 -23.71 -13.76
CA SER A 261 20.03 -23.66 -13.52
C SER A 261 20.68 -22.41 -14.11
N SER A 262 20.31 -22.06 -15.36
CA SER A 262 20.87 -20.90 -16.06
C SER A 262 20.51 -19.60 -15.34
N ARG A 263 19.26 -19.48 -14.89
CA ARG A 263 18.80 -18.34 -14.10
C ARG A 263 19.48 -18.31 -12.72
N GLY A 264 19.66 -19.45 -12.07
CA GLY A 264 20.38 -19.56 -10.81
C GLY A 264 21.84 -19.08 -10.92
N GLU A 265 22.55 -19.47 -11.97
CA GLU A 265 23.91 -18.98 -12.24
C GLU A 265 23.97 -17.47 -12.50
N GLU A 266 23.03 -16.94 -13.27
CA GLU A 266 22.91 -15.50 -13.50
C GLU A 266 22.74 -14.74 -12.19
N ILE A 267 21.80 -15.16 -11.33
CA ILE A 267 21.53 -14.55 -10.03
C ILE A 267 22.73 -14.66 -9.10
N ALA A 268 23.42 -15.80 -9.08
CA ALA A 268 24.61 -16.00 -8.27
C ALA A 268 25.76 -15.05 -8.66
N ASN A 269 25.82 -14.62 -9.92
CA ASN A 269 26.78 -13.63 -10.37
C ASN A 269 26.39 -12.18 -10.00
N LEU A 270 25.10 -11.89 -9.78
CA LEU A 270 24.60 -10.57 -9.41
C LEU A 270 24.66 -10.32 -7.90
N LEU A 271 24.44 -11.36 -7.10
CA LEU A 271 24.39 -11.28 -5.64
C LEU A 271 25.76 -11.57 -5.01
N ASN A 272 26.06 -10.92 -3.89
CA ASN A 272 27.38 -11.03 -3.25
C ASN A 272 27.38 -11.88 -1.97
N LYS A 273 26.23 -11.95 -1.25
CA LYS A 273 26.13 -12.59 0.07
C LYS A 273 25.05 -13.67 0.13
N THR A 274 24.11 -13.65 -0.79
CA THR A 274 22.99 -14.59 -0.85
C THR A 274 23.49 -15.94 -1.37
N LEU A 275 23.17 -17.01 -0.65
CA LEU A 275 23.43 -18.37 -1.12
C LEU A 275 22.33 -18.77 -2.12
N VAL A 276 22.70 -18.88 -3.38
CA VAL A 276 21.78 -19.35 -4.44
C VAL A 276 21.82 -20.87 -4.52
N LEU A 277 20.67 -21.50 -4.37
CA LEU A 277 20.48 -22.96 -4.42
C LEU A 277 19.66 -23.32 -5.65
N GLN A 278 20.14 -24.30 -6.42
CA GLN A 278 19.36 -24.88 -7.50
C GLN A 278 18.45 -25.98 -6.94
N GLY A 279 17.12 -25.85 -7.08
CA GLY A 279 16.20 -26.85 -6.59
C GLY A 279 14.73 -26.48 -6.79
N ASP A 280 13.87 -27.47 -6.54
CA ASP A 280 12.41 -27.30 -6.60
C ASP A 280 11.87 -27.04 -5.18
N VAL A 281 11.21 -25.91 -4.99
CA VAL A 281 10.65 -25.49 -3.69
C VAL A 281 9.45 -26.34 -3.26
N THR A 282 8.94 -27.19 -4.13
CA THR A 282 7.87 -28.16 -3.83
C THR A 282 8.40 -29.55 -3.48
N ASP A 283 9.72 -29.79 -3.60
CA ASP A 283 10.35 -31.03 -3.21
C ASP A 283 10.72 -31.01 -1.71
N ILE A 284 9.95 -31.73 -0.91
CA ILE A 284 10.17 -31.82 0.56
C ILE A 284 11.52 -32.45 0.93
N HIS A 285 12.08 -33.35 0.09
CA HIS A 285 13.38 -33.95 0.35
C HIS A 285 14.49 -32.93 0.15
N PHE A 286 14.40 -32.11 -0.89
CA PHE A 286 15.30 -31.00 -1.11
C PHE A 286 15.22 -29.97 0.04
N LEU A 287 13.99 -29.56 0.42
CA LEU A 287 13.79 -28.62 1.53
C LEU A 287 14.39 -29.13 2.86
N LYS A 288 14.26 -30.44 3.15
CA LYS A 288 14.85 -31.07 4.34
C LYS A 288 16.38 -31.14 4.25
N ALA A 289 16.94 -31.51 3.09
CA ALA A 289 18.37 -31.60 2.88
C ALA A 289 19.06 -30.25 3.05
N GLU A 290 18.43 -29.16 2.59
CA GLU A 290 18.89 -27.79 2.73
C GLU A 290 18.53 -27.12 4.06
N GLU A 291 17.93 -27.88 4.99
CA GLU A 291 17.52 -27.42 6.32
C GLU A 291 16.62 -26.18 6.31
N ILE A 292 15.71 -26.09 5.33
CA ILE A 292 14.82 -24.92 5.16
C ILE A 292 13.92 -24.70 6.38
N GLY A 293 13.49 -25.77 7.08
CA GLY A 293 12.71 -25.67 8.31
C GLY A 293 13.39 -24.93 9.49
N LYS A 294 14.72 -24.64 9.38
CA LYS A 294 15.44 -23.83 10.37
C LYS A 294 15.43 -22.33 10.03
N ALA A 295 14.76 -21.94 8.97
CA ALA A 295 14.62 -20.53 8.60
C ALA A 295 13.65 -19.79 9.53
N ASP A 296 13.90 -18.51 9.73
CA ASP A 296 12.96 -17.64 10.45
C ASP A 296 11.82 -17.20 9.54
N VAL A 297 12.10 -16.97 8.24
CA VAL A 297 11.11 -16.56 7.26
C VAL A 297 11.34 -17.31 5.94
N LEU A 298 10.25 -17.77 5.31
CA LEU A 298 10.25 -18.19 3.91
C LEU A 298 9.31 -17.28 3.11
N VAL A 299 9.81 -16.80 1.98
CA VAL A 299 9.07 -15.96 1.03
C VAL A 299 8.95 -16.70 -0.29
N ALA A 300 7.72 -16.96 -0.74
CA ALA A 300 7.44 -17.61 -2.02
C ALA A 300 7.01 -16.57 -3.06
N VAL A 301 7.86 -16.42 -4.10
CA VAL A 301 7.73 -15.42 -5.19
C VAL A 301 8.13 -16.02 -6.55
N THR A 302 7.64 -17.22 -6.82
CA THR A 302 7.98 -17.99 -8.04
C THR A 302 7.27 -17.49 -9.29
N GLY A 303 6.24 -16.62 -9.13
CA GLY A 303 5.38 -16.18 -10.22
C GLY A 303 4.24 -17.15 -10.55
N ASP A 304 4.09 -18.22 -9.78
CA ASP A 304 3.01 -19.21 -9.87
C ASP A 304 2.34 -19.33 -8.50
N ASP A 305 1.05 -18.97 -8.43
CA ASP A 305 0.31 -18.89 -7.17
C ASP A 305 0.20 -20.26 -6.48
N GLU A 306 -0.03 -21.32 -7.25
CA GLU A 306 -0.17 -22.67 -6.71
C GLU A 306 1.16 -23.17 -6.11
N ILE A 307 2.29 -22.90 -6.78
CA ILE A 307 3.63 -23.23 -6.27
C ILE A 307 3.94 -22.39 -5.04
N ASN A 308 3.61 -21.10 -5.04
CA ASN A 308 3.83 -20.20 -3.90
C ASN A 308 3.06 -20.69 -2.67
N LEU A 309 1.77 -20.99 -2.82
CA LEU A 309 0.95 -21.53 -1.73
C LEU A 309 1.47 -22.87 -1.21
N LEU A 310 1.77 -23.80 -2.13
CA LEU A 310 2.27 -25.13 -1.73
C LEU A 310 3.62 -25.03 -1.01
N SER A 311 4.55 -24.24 -1.50
CA SER A 311 5.87 -24.10 -0.89
C SER A 311 5.83 -23.44 0.50
N THR A 312 4.91 -22.48 0.70
CA THR A 312 4.69 -21.88 2.03
C THR A 312 4.10 -22.89 3.03
N LEU A 313 3.12 -23.71 2.60
CA LEU A 313 2.55 -24.78 3.44
C LEU A 313 3.58 -25.84 3.82
N LEU A 314 4.45 -26.25 2.86
CA LEU A 314 5.54 -27.18 3.14
C LEU A 314 6.56 -26.60 4.11
N ALA A 315 6.87 -25.30 3.97
CA ALA A 315 7.78 -24.58 4.86
C ALA A 315 7.24 -24.49 6.30
N ASP A 316 5.97 -24.15 6.47
CA ASP A 316 5.29 -24.15 7.76
C ASP A 316 5.32 -25.55 8.40
N HIS A 317 4.95 -26.58 7.63
CA HIS A 317 5.03 -27.99 8.10
C HIS A 317 6.45 -28.39 8.53
N LEU A 318 7.49 -27.83 7.93
CA LEU A 318 8.89 -28.09 8.29
C LEU A 318 9.37 -27.26 9.49
N GLY A 319 8.57 -26.32 9.98
CA GLY A 319 8.84 -25.51 11.18
C GLY A 319 9.44 -24.12 10.90
N VAL A 320 9.30 -23.59 9.69
CA VAL A 320 9.60 -22.18 9.41
C VAL A 320 8.65 -21.30 10.22
N LYS A 321 9.18 -20.25 10.88
CA LYS A 321 8.40 -19.46 11.85
C LYS A 321 7.39 -18.50 11.20
N VAL A 322 7.70 -17.97 10.03
CA VAL A 322 6.84 -17.04 9.28
C VAL A 322 6.90 -17.37 7.79
N THR A 323 5.75 -17.46 7.17
CA THR A 323 5.61 -17.70 5.74
C THR A 323 4.96 -16.50 5.05
N ILE A 324 5.53 -16.09 3.91
CA ILE A 324 5.02 -15.00 3.09
C ILE A 324 4.81 -15.53 1.67
N SER A 325 3.60 -15.41 1.13
CA SER A 325 3.26 -15.83 -0.24
C SER A 325 2.91 -14.65 -1.12
N GLU A 326 3.56 -14.54 -2.27
CA GLU A 326 3.05 -13.68 -3.34
C GLU A 326 1.82 -14.34 -3.97
N VAL A 327 0.76 -13.55 -4.19
CA VAL A 327 -0.47 -14.00 -4.82
C VAL A 327 -0.90 -13.01 -5.88
N ILE A 328 -1.04 -13.50 -7.10
CA ILE A 328 -1.42 -12.72 -8.27
C ILE A 328 -2.95 -12.70 -8.42
N ARG A 329 -3.63 -13.82 -8.18
CA ARG A 329 -5.08 -13.98 -8.35
C ARG A 329 -5.83 -13.54 -7.10
N SER A 330 -6.83 -12.65 -7.28
CA SER A 330 -7.67 -12.16 -6.18
C SER A 330 -8.48 -13.25 -5.47
N ASP A 331 -8.84 -14.31 -6.19
CA ASP A 331 -9.66 -15.39 -5.65
C ASP A 331 -8.98 -16.11 -4.47
N TYR A 332 -7.65 -16.12 -4.45
CA TYR A 332 -6.89 -16.76 -3.37
C TYR A 332 -6.84 -15.95 -2.08
N ASN A 333 -7.13 -14.65 -2.12
CA ASN A 333 -7.22 -13.83 -0.90
C ASN A 333 -8.35 -14.32 0.04
N ILE A 334 -9.43 -14.91 -0.53
CA ILE A 334 -10.57 -15.40 0.25
C ILE A 334 -10.19 -16.60 1.12
N ILE A 335 -9.25 -17.42 0.66
CA ILE A 335 -8.86 -18.67 1.35
C ILE A 335 -7.66 -18.48 2.30
N HIS A 336 -7.08 -17.29 2.35
CA HIS A 336 -5.90 -16.96 3.16
C HIS A 336 -6.01 -17.49 4.61
N ASN A 337 -7.07 -17.10 5.31
CA ASN A 337 -7.29 -17.48 6.70
C ASN A 337 -7.52 -18.99 6.89
N SER A 338 -7.91 -19.71 5.84
CA SER A 338 -8.24 -21.14 5.89
C SER A 338 -7.04 -22.04 5.58
N ILE A 339 -5.98 -21.50 4.95
CA ILE A 339 -4.83 -22.30 4.50
C ILE A 339 -3.68 -22.27 5.51
N GLY A 340 -3.65 -21.32 6.45
CA GLY A 340 -2.59 -21.24 7.47
C GLY A 340 -1.30 -20.58 6.98
N ILE A 341 -1.38 -19.70 6.00
CA ILE A 341 -0.26 -18.86 5.55
C ILE A 341 -0.25 -17.59 6.40
N ASP A 342 0.89 -17.23 6.98
CA ASP A 342 0.95 -16.06 7.88
C ASP A 342 0.68 -14.74 7.14
N ARG A 343 1.20 -14.60 5.91
CA ARG A 343 1.06 -13.35 5.13
C ARG A 343 0.96 -13.61 3.64
N MET A 344 0.14 -12.82 2.99
CA MET A 344 0.01 -12.77 1.54
C MET A 344 0.31 -11.37 1.01
N VAL A 345 0.96 -11.30 -0.13
CA VAL A 345 1.32 -10.06 -0.80
C VAL A 345 0.79 -10.10 -2.22
N SER A 346 -0.02 -9.11 -2.57
CA SER A 346 -0.51 -8.95 -3.95
C SER A 346 0.16 -7.74 -4.61
N PRO A 347 1.10 -7.94 -5.54
CA PRO A 347 1.76 -6.84 -6.26
C PRO A 347 0.77 -5.91 -6.94
N ARG A 348 -0.34 -6.47 -7.41
CA ARG A 348 -1.44 -5.74 -8.04
C ARG A 348 -2.10 -4.75 -7.09
N LEU A 349 -2.54 -5.23 -5.93
CA LEU A 349 -3.22 -4.39 -4.94
C LEU A 349 -2.29 -3.31 -4.39
N LEU A 350 -1.04 -3.67 -4.11
CA LEU A 350 -0.01 -2.73 -3.67
C LEU A 350 0.26 -1.64 -4.72
N THR A 351 0.36 -2.03 -5.99
CA THR A 351 0.57 -1.07 -7.09
C THR A 351 -0.62 -0.13 -7.22
N ALA A 352 -1.85 -0.65 -7.20
CA ALA A 352 -3.05 0.17 -7.28
C ALA A 352 -3.16 1.13 -6.09
N ALA A 353 -2.91 0.65 -4.86
CA ALA A 353 -2.91 1.49 -3.66
C ALA A 353 -1.85 2.60 -3.74
N GLN A 354 -0.64 2.29 -4.21
CA GLN A 354 0.41 3.29 -4.39
C GLN A 354 0.03 4.35 -5.43
N ILE A 355 -0.55 3.95 -6.56
CA ILE A 355 -1.04 4.89 -7.58
C ILE A 355 -2.10 5.81 -6.99
N ILE A 356 -3.09 5.27 -6.30
CA ILE A 356 -4.18 6.05 -5.68
C ILE A 356 -3.62 7.04 -4.66
N LYS A 357 -2.69 6.59 -3.80
CA LYS A 357 -2.00 7.44 -2.82
C LYS A 357 -1.29 8.63 -3.47
N LEU A 358 -0.66 8.42 -4.64
CA LEU A 358 0.04 9.48 -5.37
C LEU A 358 -0.89 10.44 -6.11
N ILE A 359 -2.06 9.98 -6.55
CA ILE A 359 -3.03 10.78 -7.32
C ILE A 359 -3.85 11.68 -6.40
N ARG A 360 -4.23 11.21 -5.22
CA ARG A 360 -5.07 11.93 -4.25
C ARG A 360 -4.36 13.10 -3.54
N LYS A 361 -3.21 13.56 -4.03
CA LYS A 361 -2.51 14.75 -3.54
C LYS A 361 -3.28 16.03 -3.95
N GLY A 362 -4.39 16.30 -3.24
CA GLY A 362 -5.15 17.55 -3.35
C GLY A 362 -5.23 18.21 -1.97
N ASP A 363 -6.46 18.43 -1.44
CA ASP A 363 -6.68 18.95 -0.08
C ASP A 363 -6.32 17.92 1.01
N VAL A 364 -6.14 16.67 0.64
CA VAL A 364 -5.65 15.57 1.47
C VAL A 364 -4.13 15.54 1.39
N ILE A 365 -3.47 15.76 2.53
CA ILE A 365 -2.00 15.80 2.63
C ILE A 365 -1.44 14.39 2.47
N SER A 366 -2.07 13.42 3.15
CA SER A 366 -1.74 12.01 3.03
C SER A 366 -2.95 11.15 3.36
N MET A 367 -3.01 9.96 2.78
CA MET A 367 -4.06 8.98 2.99
C MET A 367 -3.48 7.57 2.92
N THR A 368 -3.89 6.73 3.84
CA THR A 368 -3.57 5.30 3.86
C THR A 368 -4.85 4.50 3.91
N ILE A 369 -4.96 3.52 3.02
CA ILE A 369 -6.05 2.56 2.99
C ILE A 369 -5.60 1.32 3.75
N LEU A 370 -6.37 0.93 4.74
CA LEU A 370 -6.07 -0.21 5.60
C LEU A 370 -6.99 -1.39 5.26
N LYS A 371 -6.40 -2.59 5.27
CA LYS A 371 -7.16 -3.86 5.18
C LYS A 371 -8.25 -3.91 4.11
N GLU A 372 -7.80 -3.95 2.86
CA GLU A 372 -8.70 -4.18 1.72
C GLU A 372 -9.90 -3.20 1.65
N ASP A 373 -9.65 -1.92 1.90
CA ASP A 373 -10.67 -0.87 1.85
C ASP A 373 -11.67 -0.84 3.02
N LYS A 374 -11.38 -1.48 4.16
CA LYS A 374 -12.32 -1.45 5.31
C LYS A 374 -12.17 -0.21 6.18
N ALA A 375 -10.97 0.34 6.28
CA ALA A 375 -10.70 1.56 7.02
C ALA A 375 -9.66 2.43 6.31
N GLU A 376 -9.69 3.70 6.62
CA GLU A 376 -8.80 4.69 6.04
C GLU A 376 -8.23 5.60 7.12
N VAL A 377 -7.01 6.08 6.89
CA VAL A 377 -6.41 7.16 7.68
C VAL A 377 -6.10 8.31 6.76
N MET A 378 -6.64 9.46 7.07
CA MET A 378 -6.49 10.65 6.26
C MET A 378 -5.85 11.78 7.07
N GLU A 379 -4.89 12.47 6.46
CA GLU A 379 -4.31 13.69 6.97
C GLU A 379 -4.79 14.86 6.11
N LEU A 380 -5.45 15.84 6.74
CA LEU A 380 -6.09 16.95 6.04
C LEU A 380 -6.09 18.24 6.87
N PHE A 381 -6.28 19.37 6.20
CA PHE A 381 -6.52 20.65 6.86
C PHE A 381 -8.01 20.84 7.17
N VAL A 382 -8.30 21.32 8.39
CA VAL A 382 -9.67 21.66 8.79
C VAL A 382 -10.09 22.96 8.10
N SER A 383 -11.14 22.89 7.29
CA SER A 383 -11.70 24.05 6.59
C SER A 383 -12.36 25.02 7.59
N GLU A 384 -12.37 26.33 7.28
CA GLU A 384 -13.08 27.33 8.07
C GLU A 384 -14.59 27.04 8.23
N ARG A 385 -15.18 26.34 7.24
CA ARG A 385 -16.59 25.97 7.23
C ARG A 385 -16.87 24.56 7.74
N ALA A 386 -15.83 23.85 8.16
CA ALA A 386 -15.96 22.49 8.68
C ALA A 386 -16.81 22.44 9.95
N LEU A 387 -17.63 21.42 10.10
CA LEU A 387 -18.51 21.29 11.27
C LEU A 387 -17.73 21.17 12.60
N ILE A 388 -16.51 20.65 12.55
CA ILE A 388 -15.62 20.49 13.70
C ILE A 388 -14.86 21.78 14.05
N ALA A 389 -14.77 22.74 13.13
CA ALA A 389 -13.96 23.94 13.31
C ALA A 389 -14.40 24.78 14.50
N ASN A 390 -13.43 25.22 15.30
CA ASN A 390 -13.58 26.08 16.47
C ASN A 390 -14.47 25.50 17.60
N LYS A 391 -14.47 24.16 17.73
CA LYS A 391 -15.20 23.43 18.77
C LYS A 391 -14.29 22.52 19.56
N LYS A 392 -14.69 22.20 20.79
CA LYS A 392 -14.08 21.09 21.54
C LYS A 392 -14.47 19.76 20.88
N LEU A 393 -13.55 18.82 20.84
CA LEU A 393 -13.79 17.50 20.21
C LEU A 393 -15.00 16.79 20.85
N MET A 394 -15.18 16.87 22.15
CA MET A 394 -16.32 16.30 22.87
C MET A 394 -17.67 16.92 22.51
N GLU A 395 -17.70 18.16 21.98
CA GLU A 395 -18.92 18.85 21.55
C GLU A 395 -19.32 18.49 20.10
N VAL A 396 -18.38 17.85 19.37
CA VAL A 396 -18.62 17.40 18.02
C VAL A 396 -19.13 15.95 18.08
N ASN A 397 -20.40 15.76 17.79
CA ASN A 397 -20.97 14.41 17.74
C ASN A 397 -20.49 13.67 16.48
N LEU A 398 -19.22 13.23 16.49
CA LEU A 398 -18.68 12.40 15.42
C LEU A 398 -19.40 11.04 15.39
N PRO A 399 -19.74 10.50 14.20
CA PRO A 399 -20.27 9.17 14.08
C PRO A 399 -19.33 8.13 14.70
N ARG A 400 -19.90 7.06 15.27
CA ARG A 400 -19.10 5.89 15.66
C ARG A 400 -18.42 5.35 14.41
N GLY A 401 -17.11 5.15 14.48
CA GLY A 401 -16.31 4.76 13.32
C GLY A 401 -15.47 5.90 12.72
N ILE A 402 -15.48 7.10 13.33
CA ILE A 402 -14.55 8.21 13.01
C ILE A 402 -13.82 8.62 14.29
N LEU A 403 -12.50 8.69 14.24
CA LEU A 403 -11.60 9.08 15.33
C LEU A 403 -10.63 10.16 14.85
N VAL A 404 -10.59 11.30 15.53
CA VAL A 404 -9.47 12.25 15.38
C VAL A 404 -8.31 11.74 16.21
N ALA A 405 -7.36 11.10 15.55
CA ALA A 405 -6.27 10.40 16.21
C ALA A 405 -5.05 11.30 16.47
N GLY A 406 -4.90 12.37 15.69
CA GLY A 406 -3.79 13.31 15.82
C GLY A 406 -4.16 14.70 15.34
N LEU A 407 -3.52 15.70 15.93
CA LEU A 407 -3.65 17.12 15.60
C LEU A 407 -2.25 17.73 15.48
N VAL A 408 -2.02 18.43 14.40
CA VAL A 408 -0.80 19.21 14.19
C VAL A 408 -1.18 20.67 14.09
N ARG A 409 -0.71 21.45 15.05
CA ARG A 409 -0.92 22.90 15.12
C ARG A 409 0.43 23.61 15.15
N ASP A 410 0.69 24.46 14.18
CA ASP A 410 2.01 25.07 13.96
C ASP A 410 3.10 23.99 13.82
N LYS A 411 3.86 23.74 14.87
CA LYS A 411 4.89 22.68 14.92
C LYS A 411 4.61 21.63 16.00
N GLU A 412 3.56 21.82 16.77
CA GLU A 412 3.22 20.93 17.87
C GLU A 412 2.34 19.78 17.40
N ILE A 413 2.61 18.59 17.92
CA ILE A 413 1.80 17.39 17.70
C ILE A 413 1.05 17.09 18.98
N ILE A 414 -0.26 17.04 18.87
CA ILE A 414 -1.18 16.77 19.97
C ILE A 414 -1.93 15.49 19.66
N ILE A 415 -1.98 14.56 20.61
CA ILE A 415 -2.93 13.45 20.58
C ILE A 415 -4.17 13.94 21.30
N PRO A 416 -5.26 14.29 20.59
CA PRO A 416 -6.34 15.07 21.16
C PRO A 416 -7.23 14.24 22.08
N GLY A 417 -7.62 14.84 23.20
CA GLY A 417 -8.69 14.39 24.07
C GLY A 417 -9.99 15.14 23.81
N GLY A 418 -11.07 14.77 24.52
CA GLY A 418 -12.37 15.41 24.36
C GLY A 418 -12.40 16.92 24.64
N GLU A 419 -11.55 17.42 25.54
CA GLU A 419 -11.45 18.83 25.93
C GLU A 419 -10.66 19.70 24.95
N ASP A 420 -9.93 19.09 24.01
CA ASP A 420 -9.13 19.82 23.05
C ASP A 420 -9.99 20.49 21.97
N PHE A 421 -9.64 21.72 21.65
CA PHE A 421 -10.26 22.46 20.54
C PHE A 421 -9.60 22.11 19.22
N ILE A 422 -10.42 21.97 18.19
CA ILE A 422 -9.99 21.86 16.80
C ILE A 422 -10.27 23.21 16.12
N PHE A 423 -9.25 23.88 15.61
CA PHE A 423 -9.39 25.17 14.93
C PHE A 423 -9.38 25.02 13.41
N ALA A 424 -9.98 25.98 12.73
CA ALA A 424 -9.82 26.10 11.30
C ALA A 424 -8.33 26.30 10.96
N GLY A 425 -7.83 25.61 9.94
CA GLY A 425 -6.41 25.60 9.57
C GLY A 425 -5.56 24.58 10.33
N ASP A 426 -6.07 23.95 11.38
CA ASP A 426 -5.39 22.82 11.99
C ASP A 426 -5.23 21.68 10.99
N ARG A 427 -4.13 20.95 11.08
CA ARG A 427 -3.89 19.73 10.31
C ARG A 427 -4.24 18.54 11.21
N VAL A 428 -5.24 17.76 10.80
CA VAL A 428 -5.73 16.63 11.59
C VAL A 428 -5.42 15.30 10.90
N ILE A 429 -5.21 14.26 11.72
CA ILE A 429 -5.07 12.88 11.28
C ILE A 429 -6.32 12.15 11.77
N VAL A 430 -7.16 11.71 10.83
CA VAL A 430 -8.46 11.09 11.08
C VAL A 430 -8.41 9.63 10.67
N PHE A 431 -8.73 8.73 11.60
CA PHE A 431 -8.96 7.32 11.33
C PHE A 431 -10.47 7.10 11.17
N TYR A 432 -10.91 6.39 10.13
CA TYR A 432 -12.34 6.14 9.91
C TYR A 432 -12.60 4.86 9.11
N LEU A 433 -13.81 4.31 9.29
CA LEU A 433 -14.30 3.21 8.47
C LEU A 433 -14.65 3.74 7.07
N THR A 434 -14.25 3.05 6.01
CA THR A 434 -14.37 3.52 4.62
C THR A 434 -15.80 3.89 4.22
N GLU A 435 -16.80 3.20 4.76
CA GLU A 435 -18.23 3.53 4.57
C GLU A 435 -18.62 4.92 5.06
N LEU A 436 -17.83 5.51 5.96
CA LEU A 436 -18.03 6.84 6.55
C LEU A 436 -17.22 7.95 5.85
N SER A 437 -16.60 7.67 4.71
CA SER A 437 -15.85 8.67 3.93
C SER A 437 -16.69 9.94 3.62
N PRO A 438 -17.97 9.86 3.23
CA PRO A 438 -18.79 11.06 2.99
C PRO A 438 -19.00 11.90 4.25
N GLU A 439 -19.04 11.26 5.43
CA GLU A 439 -19.19 11.97 6.71
C GLU A 439 -17.90 12.71 7.07
N VAL A 440 -16.75 12.12 6.78
CA VAL A 440 -15.45 12.78 7.00
C VAL A 440 -15.37 14.07 6.21
N ASP A 441 -15.74 14.06 4.93
CA ASP A 441 -15.80 15.28 4.12
C ASP A 441 -16.69 16.35 4.74
N LYS A 442 -17.88 15.96 5.21
CA LYS A 442 -18.84 16.87 5.83
C LYS A 442 -18.30 17.50 7.13
N PHE A 443 -17.63 16.72 7.96
CA PHE A 443 -17.14 17.21 9.25
C PHE A 443 -15.87 18.06 9.12
N PHE A 444 -14.99 17.79 8.14
CA PHE A 444 -13.64 18.36 8.08
C PHE A 444 -13.42 19.31 6.92
N THR A 445 -14.02 19.09 5.73
CA THR A 445 -13.69 19.84 4.51
C THR A 445 -14.80 20.78 4.04
N HIS A 446 -16.07 20.48 4.30
CA HIS A 446 -17.25 21.21 3.81
C HIS A 446 -17.24 21.51 2.31
N THR A 447 -17.28 20.49 1.49
CA THR A 447 -17.62 20.63 0.08
C THR A 447 -19.14 20.55 -0.08
N GLU A 448 -19.85 21.71 -0.14
CA GLU A 448 -21.08 21.75 -0.93
C GLU A 448 -20.72 21.29 -2.35
N LYS A 449 -21.43 20.28 -2.87
CA LYS A 449 -21.40 19.95 -4.29
C LYS A 449 -21.90 21.15 -5.09
N GLY A 450 -21.02 22.10 -5.36
CA GLY A 450 -21.19 23.24 -6.25
C GLY A 450 -20.13 23.17 -7.35
N PRO A 451 -20.36 23.72 -8.55
CA PRO A 451 -19.60 23.40 -9.74
C PRO A 451 -18.12 23.74 -9.59
N THR A 452 -17.32 22.86 -10.10
CA THR A 452 -15.88 22.80 -10.30
C THR A 452 -15.18 24.07 -10.81
N GLU A 453 -15.15 25.16 -10.06
CA GLU A 453 -14.48 26.40 -10.52
C GLU A 453 -13.23 26.83 -9.71
N ASN A 454 -12.94 26.24 -8.54
CA ASN A 454 -11.88 26.78 -7.66
C ASN A 454 -10.60 25.97 -7.52
N ILE A 455 -10.54 24.72 -7.98
CA ILE A 455 -9.32 23.88 -7.84
C ILE A 455 -8.17 24.42 -8.71
N GLY A 456 -8.45 24.95 -9.90
CA GLY A 456 -7.42 25.48 -10.80
C GLY A 456 -6.79 26.82 -10.37
N GLN A 457 -7.44 27.59 -9.50
CA GLN A 457 -6.88 28.84 -8.97
C GLN A 457 -6.00 28.63 -7.75
N MET A 458 -6.30 27.67 -6.91
CA MET A 458 -5.49 27.32 -5.73
C MET A 458 -4.13 26.72 -6.13
N PHE A 459 -4.09 25.88 -7.15
CA PHE A 459 -2.84 25.34 -7.71
C PHE A 459 -1.91 26.42 -8.29
N ARG A 460 -2.45 27.48 -8.88
CA ARG A 460 -1.61 28.58 -9.43
C ARG A 460 -0.94 29.43 -8.36
N ASN A 461 -1.49 29.48 -7.17
CA ASN A 461 -0.92 30.27 -6.06
C ASN A 461 0.20 29.52 -5.32
N ILE A 462 0.13 28.19 -5.24
CA ILE A 462 1.18 27.33 -4.61
C ILE A 462 2.44 27.27 -5.49
N ILE A 463 2.29 27.25 -6.84
CA ILE A 463 3.43 27.20 -7.77
C ILE A 463 4.13 28.58 -7.89
N ARG A 464 3.48 29.68 -7.53
CA ARG A 464 4.05 31.04 -7.65
C ARG A 464 4.69 31.59 -6.39
N GLY A 465 4.77 30.82 -5.30
CA GLY A 465 5.56 31.21 -4.11
C GLY A 465 5.15 32.57 -3.53
N LYS A 466 3.84 32.82 -3.35
CA LYS A 466 3.38 33.96 -2.56
C LYS A 466 2.40 33.51 -1.49
#